data_d4b537a18db81caa40e4375f3bd0655f
#
_entry.id   d4b537a18db81caa40e4375f3bd0655f
#
_cell.length_a   1.000
_cell.length_b   1.000
_cell.length_c   1.000
_cell.angle_alpha   90.00
_cell.angle_beta   90.00
_cell.angle_gamma   90.00
#
_symmetry.space_group_name_H-M   'P 1'
#
loop_
_entity.id
_entity.type
_entity.pdbx_description
1 polymer ?
#
loop_
_entity_poly.entity_id
_entity_poly.type
_entity_poly.pdbx_seq_one_letter_code
_entity_poly.pdbx_strand_id
1 'polypeptide(L)'
;MMTTLFQITSEILAACFLSYGMDIRHKQGARDFVAPIWQTLMKLCSFSLVGVFVWITLSTRQASAGDWLYLAVMTSGTAFVVAAKHQLGKAHTFTGQYLEKPKLVTGGVYTRTRNPLYFGVLQCEVGASLFVLHQTPILFPEVRLFWLSIPAIAVLFAAVFNWNMAVREAQYLRRCFGEEYSRYSSKVPFIFPLVRPSKEA
;
A
#
# COMPACT_ATOMS: atom_id res chain seq x y z
N MET A 1 -23.35 5.40 18.81
CA MET A 1 -22.77 4.05 18.87
C MET A 1 -22.08 3.63 17.57
N MET A 2 -22.76 3.63 16.40
CA MET A 2 -22.12 3.22 15.12
C MET A 2 -20.93 4.10 14.73
N THR A 3 -20.99 5.42 14.89
CA THR A 3 -19.88 6.33 14.57
C THR A 3 -18.68 6.10 15.47
N THR A 4 -18.89 5.91 16.76
CA THR A 4 -17.80 5.58 17.70
C THR A 4 -17.11 4.26 17.34
N LEU A 5 -17.90 3.24 16.97
CA LEU A 5 -17.35 1.97 16.50
C LEU A 5 -16.53 2.16 15.22
N PHE A 6 -17.02 2.95 14.27
CA PHE A 6 -16.30 3.29 13.05
C PHE A 6 -14.97 3.98 13.36
N GLN A 7 -14.97 4.99 14.23
CA GLN A 7 -13.75 5.69 14.64
C GLN A 7 -12.73 4.75 15.26
N ILE A 8 -13.13 3.96 16.27
CA ILE A 8 -12.23 3.00 16.93
C ILE A 8 -11.64 2.00 15.93
N THR A 9 -12.47 1.45 15.04
CA THR A 9 -12.01 0.47 14.05
C THR A 9 -11.03 1.10 13.07
N SER A 10 -11.28 2.34 12.64
CA SER A 10 -10.42 3.09 11.73
C SER A 10 -9.06 3.40 12.35
N GLU A 11 -9.02 3.80 13.63
CA GLU A 11 -7.79 4.10 14.36
C GLU A 11 -6.95 2.82 14.57
N ILE A 12 -7.58 1.72 14.94
CA ILE A 12 -6.89 0.41 15.06
C ILE A 12 -6.30 0.01 13.71
N LEU A 13 -7.06 0.19 12.63
CA LEU A 13 -6.60 -0.14 11.28
C LEU A 13 -5.43 0.75 10.84
N ALA A 14 -5.49 2.06 11.10
CA ALA A 14 -4.41 3.00 10.81
C ALA A 14 -3.13 2.63 11.60
N ALA A 15 -3.25 2.32 12.89
CA ALA A 15 -2.13 1.87 13.72
C ALA A 15 -1.53 0.55 13.21
N CYS A 16 -2.37 -0.40 12.82
CA CYS A 16 -1.94 -1.67 12.23
C CYS A 16 -1.21 -1.43 10.91
N PHE A 17 -1.77 -0.63 10.01
CA PHE A 17 -1.13 -0.28 8.74
C PHE A 17 0.22 0.42 8.95
N LEU A 18 0.30 1.40 9.85
CA LEU A 18 1.56 2.07 10.18
C LEU A 18 2.61 1.10 10.72
N SER A 19 2.22 0.22 11.62
CA SER A 19 3.14 -0.76 12.23
C SER A 19 3.72 -1.75 11.21
N TYR A 20 2.92 -2.15 10.24
CA TYR A 20 3.31 -3.14 9.24
C TYR A 20 3.71 -2.52 7.89
N GLY A 21 3.04 -1.50 7.41
CA GLY A 21 3.30 -0.85 6.12
C GLY A 21 4.56 0.00 6.12
N MET A 22 4.80 0.72 7.22
CA MET A 22 5.82 1.76 7.33
C MET A 22 7.06 1.28 8.10
N ASP A 23 7.67 0.19 7.66
CA ASP A 23 8.93 -0.29 8.26
C ASP A 23 10.09 0.63 7.87
N ILE A 24 10.44 1.55 8.78
CA ILE A 24 11.53 2.52 8.61
C ILE A 24 12.90 1.99 9.08
N ARG A 25 12.95 0.74 9.54
CA ARG A 25 14.19 0.17 10.08
C ARG A 25 15.18 -0.10 8.96
N HIS A 26 16.40 0.43 9.13
CA HIS A 26 17.49 0.09 8.22
C HIS A 26 17.87 -1.39 8.36
N LYS A 27 17.91 -2.10 7.23
CA LYS A 27 18.28 -3.54 7.21
C LYS A 27 19.67 -3.72 6.63
N GLN A 28 20.45 -4.57 7.29
CA GLN A 28 21.78 -4.95 6.78
C GLN A 28 21.63 -5.63 5.41
N GLY A 29 22.47 -5.23 4.44
CA GLY A 29 22.44 -5.75 3.07
C GLY A 29 21.29 -5.20 2.20
N ALA A 30 20.55 -4.21 2.67
CA ALA A 30 19.62 -3.48 1.84
C ALA A 30 20.35 -2.44 0.99
N ARG A 31 20.00 -2.38 -0.29
CA ARG A 31 20.44 -1.36 -1.25
C ARG A 31 19.26 -0.65 -1.88
N ASP A 32 19.49 0.52 -2.42
CA ASP A 32 18.44 1.37 -2.98
C ASP A 32 18.28 1.16 -4.49
N PHE A 33 17.05 0.99 -4.97
CA PHE A 33 16.69 1.05 -6.39
C PHE A 33 16.62 2.48 -6.93
N VAL A 34 16.37 3.44 -6.04
CA VAL A 34 16.15 4.86 -6.37
C VAL A 34 16.83 5.76 -5.37
N ALA A 35 17.08 6.99 -5.75
CA ALA A 35 17.67 7.99 -4.86
C ALA A 35 16.84 8.15 -3.58
N PRO A 36 17.49 8.34 -2.40
CA PRO A 36 16.80 8.43 -1.10
C PRO A 36 15.71 9.49 -1.03
N ILE A 37 15.83 10.57 -1.83
CA ILE A 37 14.81 11.63 -1.89
C ILE A 37 13.43 11.09 -2.30
N TRP A 38 13.37 10.16 -3.26
CA TRP A 38 12.11 9.57 -3.71
C TRP A 38 11.46 8.69 -2.64
N GLN A 39 12.29 7.95 -1.89
CA GLN A 39 11.80 7.16 -0.75
C GLN A 39 11.28 8.08 0.37
N THR A 40 11.97 9.20 0.63
CA THR A 40 11.55 10.18 1.62
C THR A 40 10.23 10.84 1.21
N LEU A 41 10.09 11.26 -0.04
CA LEU A 41 8.83 11.80 -0.56
C LEU A 41 7.68 10.80 -0.44
N MET A 42 7.93 9.53 -0.78
CA MET A 42 6.92 8.48 -0.62
C MET A 42 6.50 8.30 0.83
N LYS A 43 7.45 8.29 1.77
CA LYS A 43 7.15 8.23 3.21
C LYS A 43 6.32 9.43 3.65
N LEU A 44 6.72 10.64 3.27
CA LEU A 44 5.99 11.87 3.62
C LEU A 44 4.56 11.84 3.07
N CYS A 45 4.35 11.44 1.82
CA CYS A 45 3.01 11.31 1.23
C CYS A 45 2.15 10.33 2.03
N SER A 46 2.67 9.13 2.31
CA SER A 46 1.91 8.10 3.02
C SER A 46 1.63 8.49 4.48
N PHE A 47 2.61 9.05 5.20
CA PHE A 47 2.39 9.54 6.57
C PHE A 47 1.39 10.70 6.62
N SER A 48 1.48 11.64 5.68
CA SER A 48 0.54 12.76 5.59
C SER A 48 -0.88 12.28 5.32
N LEU A 49 -1.05 11.32 4.40
CA LEU A 49 -2.36 10.75 4.11
C LEU A 49 -2.96 10.05 5.33
N VAL A 50 -2.16 9.26 6.06
CA VAL A 50 -2.62 8.60 7.29
C VAL A 50 -2.97 9.63 8.35
N GLY A 51 -2.16 10.68 8.53
CA GLY A 51 -2.45 11.76 9.48
C GLY A 51 -3.75 12.49 9.16
N VAL A 52 -3.99 12.82 7.89
CA VAL A 52 -5.25 13.43 7.43
C VAL A 52 -6.42 12.45 7.61
N PHE A 53 -6.25 11.18 7.27
CA PHE A 53 -7.27 10.15 7.48
C PHE A 53 -7.68 10.06 8.96
N VAL A 54 -6.72 9.97 9.88
CA VAL A 54 -6.95 9.95 11.34
C VAL A 54 -7.70 11.19 11.78
N TRP A 55 -7.24 12.36 11.38
CA TRP A 55 -7.86 13.64 11.74
C TRP A 55 -9.31 13.73 11.25
N ILE A 56 -9.59 13.39 9.99
CA ILE A 56 -10.95 13.38 9.41
C ILE A 56 -11.82 12.34 10.13
N THR A 57 -11.28 11.14 10.43
CA THR A 57 -12.00 10.09 11.17
C THR A 57 -12.45 10.58 12.53
N LEU A 58 -11.57 11.20 13.31
CA LEU A 58 -11.89 11.75 14.62
C LEU A 58 -12.89 12.91 14.55
N SER A 59 -12.89 13.66 13.45
CA SER A 59 -13.82 14.77 13.21
C SER A 59 -15.19 14.31 12.69
N THR A 60 -15.31 13.06 12.21
CA THR A 60 -16.55 12.52 11.64
C THR A 60 -17.62 12.39 12.72
N ARG A 61 -18.73 13.10 12.53
CA ARG A 61 -19.88 13.10 13.46
C ARG A 61 -20.85 11.98 13.20
N GLN A 62 -20.98 11.57 11.92
CA GLN A 62 -21.89 10.51 11.51
C GLN A 62 -21.26 9.71 10.37
N ALA A 63 -21.03 8.42 10.61
CA ALA A 63 -20.50 7.52 9.61
C ALA A 63 -21.60 6.99 8.71
N SER A 64 -21.41 7.12 7.40
CA SER A 64 -22.30 6.63 6.35
C SER A 64 -21.96 5.20 5.94
N ALA A 65 -22.82 4.55 5.16
CA ALA A 65 -22.53 3.25 4.55
C ALA A 65 -21.31 3.31 3.61
N GLY A 66 -21.11 4.45 2.91
CA GLY A 66 -19.92 4.67 2.07
C GLY A 66 -18.62 4.65 2.88
N ASP A 67 -18.61 5.23 4.09
CA ASP A 67 -17.43 5.24 4.95
C ASP A 67 -17.03 3.83 5.38
N TRP A 68 -18.01 2.99 5.68
CA TRP A 68 -17.77 1.57 5.98
C TRP A 68 -17.22 0.81 4.77
N LEU A 69 -17.65 1.15 3.54
CA LEU A 69 -17.11 0.56 2.33
C LEU A 69 -15.63 0.93 2.15
N TYR A 70 -15.26 2.20 2.34
CA TYR A 70 -13.87 2.65 2.26
C TYR A 70 -13.01 1.96 3.33
N LEU A 71 -13.53 1.83 4.53
CA LEU A 71 -12.87 1.10 5.62
C LEU A 71 -12.68 -0.39 5.29
N ALA A 72 -13.65 -1.03 4.62
CA ALA A 72 -13.53 -2.43 4.18
C ALA A 72 -12.42 -2.59 3.13
N VAL A 73 -12.29 -1.64 2.19
CA VAL A 73 -11.18 -1.62 1.22
C VAL A 73 -9.84 -1.51 1.92
N MET A 74 -9.71 -0.59 2.90
CA MET A 74 -8.49 -0.43 3.70
C MET A 74 -8.18 -1.68 4.52
N THR A 75 -9.20 -2.33 5.10
CA THR A 75 -9.03 -3.57 5.87
C THR A 75 -8.48 -4.69 5.00
N SER A 76 -9.03 -4.85 3.79
CA SER A 76 -8.51 -5.80 2.79
C SER A 76 -7.04 -5.49 2.45
N GLY A 77 -6.71 -4.22 2.19
CA GLY A 77 -5.34 -3.79 1.90
C GLY A 77 -4.39 -4.08 3.05
N THR A 78 -4.77 -3.74 4.29
CA THR A 78 -3.97 -4.01 5.48
C THR A 78 -3.74 -5.51 5.67
N ALA A 79 -4.76 -6.34 5.43
CA ALA A 79 -4.62 -7.80 5.49
C ALA A 79 -3.57 -8.32 4.48
N PHE A 80 -3.57 -7.79 3.23
CA PHE A 80 -2.52 -8.12 2.25
C PHE A 80 -1.13 -7.68 2.72
N VAL A 81 -0.99 -6.47 3.28
CA VAL A 81 0.29 -5.97 3.81
C VAL A 81 0.81 -6.85 4.93
N VAL A 82 -0.03 -7.17 5.92
CA VAL A 82 0.33 -8.00 7.08
C VAL A 82 0.74 -9.40 6.63
N ALA A 83 -0.08 -10.03 5.79
CA ALA A 83 0.18 -11.38 5.29
C ALA A 83 1.47 -11.44 4.44
N ALA A 84 1.69 -10.44 3.57
CA ALA A 84 2.89 -10.35 2.75
C ALA A 84 4.15 -10.20 3.60
N LYS A 85 4.13 -9.30 4.59
CA LYS A 85 5.27 -9.11 5.49
C LYS A 85 5.55 -10.33 6.36
N HIS A 86 4.50 -10.97 6.87
CA HIS A 86 4.66 -12.20 7.65
C HIS A 86 5.36 -13.29 6.83
N GLN A 87 5.01 -13.45 5.56
CA GLN A 87 5.61 -14.46 4.67
C GLN A 87 7.03 -14.10 4.23
N LEU A 88 7.32 -12.81 3.95
CA LEU A 88 8.67 -12.35 3.66
C LEU A 88 9.59 -12.44 4.90
N GLY A 89 9.05 -12.24 6.09
CA GLY A 89 9.81 -12.24 7.33
C GLY A 89 10.99 -11.27 7.27
N LYS A 90 12.20 -11.79 7.49
CA LYS A 90 13.44 -10.99 7.44
C LYS A 90 13.81 -10.51 6.03
N ALA A 91 13.25 -11.11 4.97
CA ALA A 91 13.52 -10.74 3.59
C ALA A 91 12.73 -9.49 3.12
N HIS A 92 11.85 -8.93 3.95
CA HIS A 92 11.15 -7.70 3.63
C HIS A 92 12.10 -6.50 3.69
N THR A 93 11.99 -5.58 2.70
CA THR A 93 12.64 -4.27 2.67
C THR A 93 11.58 -3.18 2.52
N PHE A 94 11.95 -1.92 2.80
CA PHE A 94 11.08 -0.79 2.50
C PHE A 94 10.96 -0.59 0.97
N THR A 95 9.84 -0.05 0.52
CA THR A 95 9.61 0.29 -0.90
C THR A 95 10.77 1.13 -1.46
N GLY A 96 11.31 0.70 -2.59
CA GLY A 96 12.48 1.35 -3.20
C GLY A 96 13.82 0.77 -2.80
N GLN A 97 13.83 -0.30 -1.97
CA GLN A 97 15.02 -1.02 -1.56
C GLN A 97 14.96 -2.49 -1.98
N TYR A 98 16.11 -3.14 -2.07
CA TYR A 98 16.26 -4.58 -2.30
C TYR A 98 17.35 -5.16 -1.43
N LEU A 99 17.31 -6.46 -1.18
CA LEU A 99 18.37 -7.19 -0.50
C LEU A 99 19.38 -7.75 -1.52
N GLU A 100 20.67 -7.66 -1.23
CA GLU A 100 21.73 -8.29 -2.06
C GLU A 100 21.55 -9.79 -2.21
N LYS A 101 21.01 -10.45 -1.18
CA LYS A 101 20.66 -11.87 -1.18
C LYS A 101 19.15 -12.00 -0.99
N PRO A 102 18.36 -11.86 -2.05
CA PRO A 102 16.91 -11.97 -1.96
C PRO A 102 16.49 -13.41 -1.72
N LYS A 103 15.23 -13.57 -1.25
CA LYS A 103 14.55 -14.86 -1.16
C LYS A 103 13.33 -14.82 -2.07
N LEU A 104 13.18 -15.80 -2.95
CA LEU A 104 11.95 -15.95 -3.73
C LEU A 104 10.87 -16.59 -2.86
N VAL A 105 9.77 -15.87 -2.62
CA VAL A 105 8.60 -16.35 -1.90
C VAL A 105 7.47 -16.51 -2.90
N THR A 106 6.94 -17.74 -3.04
CA THR A 106 5.92 -18.09 -4.03
C THR A 106 4.64 -18.66 -3.41
N GLY A 107 4.63 -18.85 -2.07
CA GLY A 107 3.49 -19.42 -1.32
C GLY A 107 2.54 -18.38 -0.73
N GLY A 108 1.43 -18.84 -0.14
CA GLY A 108 0.48 -18.00 0.58
C GLY A 108 -0.13 -16.89 -0.28
N VAL A 109 -0.07 -15.61 0.15
CA VAL A 109 -0.61 -14.48 -0.62
C VAL A 109 0.13 -14.25 -1.94
N TYR A 110 1.39 -14.72 -2.05
CA TYR A 110 2.20 -14.67 -3.26
C TYR A 110 1.70 -15.64 -4.35
N THR A 111 0.79 -16.55 -4.06
CA THR A 111 0.07 -17.33 -5.09
C THR A 111 -1.03 -16.53 -5.78
N ARG A 112 -1.50 -15.44 -5.18
CA ARG A 112 -2.58 -14.60 -5.70
C ARG A 112 -2.08 -13.41 -6.50
N THR A 113 -0.95 -12.85 -6.10
CA THR A 113 -0.25 -11.76 -6.80
C THR A 113 1.24 -11.82 -6.47
N ARG A 114 2.08 -11.44 -7.43
CA ARG A 114 3.54 -11.37 -7.24
C ARG A 114 3.95 -10.25 -6.30
N ASN A 115 3.11 -9.23 -6.15
CA ASN A 115 3.38 -8.01 -5.40
C ASN A 115 2.28 -7.69 -4.38
N PRO A 116 1.98 -8.61 -3.44
CA PRO A 116 0.86 -8.44 -2.50
C PRO A 116 1.05 -7.24 -1.57
N LEU A 117 2.30 -6.88 -1.25
CA LEU A 117 2.60 -5.71 -0.42
C LEU A 117 2.20 -4.42 -1.14
N TYR A 118 2.63 -4.24 -2.41
CA TYR A 118 2.27 -3.06 -3.21
C TYR A 118 0.76 -2.97 -3.46
N PHE A 119 0.12 -4.11 -3.72
CA PHE A 119 -1.34 -4.18 -3.87
C PHE A 119 -2.06 -3.74 -2.60
N GLY A 120 -1.63 -4.24 -1.43
CA GLY A 120 -2.22 -3.89 -0.14
C GLY A 120 -2.02 -2.42 0.22
N VAL A 121 -0.82 -1.87 0.01
CA VAL A 121 -0.55 -0.44 0.24
C VAL A 121 -1.44 0.42 -0.66
N LEU A 122 -1.53 0.10 -1.95
CA LEU A 122 -2.38 0.84 -2.89
C LEU A 122 -3.86 0.82 -2.47
N GLN A 123 -4.38 -0.33 -2.02
CA GLN A 123 -5.76 -0.42 -1.51
C GLN A 123 -5.97 0.47 -0.27
N CYS A 124 -5.01 0.49 0.67
CA CYS A 124 -5.10 1.35 1.84
C CYS A 124 -5.09 2.83 1.45
N GLU A 125 -4.20 3.24 0.55
CA GLU A 125 -4.10 4.63 0.09
C GLU A 125 -5.34 5.08 -0.67
N VAL A 126 -5.89 4.23 -1.54
CA VAL A 126 -7.13 4.51 -2.27
C VAL A 126 -8.32 4.60 -1.32
N GLY A 127 -8.48 3.64 -0.40
CA GLY A 127 -9.57 3.65 0.58
C GLY A 127 -9.52 4.88 1.50
N ALA A 128 -8.34 5.21 2.03
CA ALA A 128 -8.13 6.40 2.86
C ALA A 128 -8.44 7.69 2.09
N SER A 129 -7.98 7.80 0.85
CA SER A 129 -8.23 8.99 0.03
C SER A 129 -9.68 9.16 -0.34
N LEU A 130 -10.39 8.09 -0.71
CA LEU A 130 -11.82 8.13 -0.99
C LEU A 130 -12.62 8.56 0.24
N PHE A 131 -12.26 8.05 1.43
CA PHE A 131 -12.85 8.49 2.68
C PHE A 131 -12.60 9.99 2.95
N VAL A 132 -11.35 10.44 2.84
CA VAL A 132 -10.99 11.85 3.02
C VAL A 132 -11.75 12.74 2.03
N LEU A 133 -11.78 12.37 0.75
CA LEU A 133 -12.50 13.12 -0.29
C LEU A 133 -14.02 13.17 -0.03
N HIS A 134 -14.61 12.10 0.51
CA HIS A 134 -16.02 12.02 0.83
C HIS A 134 -16.39 12.88 2.05
N GLN A 135 -15.61 12.78 3.14
CA GLN A 135 -15.92 13.44 4.40
C GLN A 135 -15.51 14.91 4.47
N THR A 136 -14.45 15.30 3.75
CA THR A 136 -13.93 16.68 3.83
C THR A 136 -14.97 17.75 3.46
N PRO A 137 -15.74 17.65 2.36
CA PRO A 137 -16.77 18.64 2.04
C PRO A 137 -17.94 18.67 3.05
N ILE A 138 -18.22 17.54 3.70
CA ILE A 138 -19.28 17.43 4.72
C ILE A 138 -18.85 18.14 6.00
N LEU A 139 -17.60 17.94 6.43
CA LEU A 139 -17.07 18.52 7.66
C LEU A 139 -16.62 19.99 7.50
N PHE A 140 -16.13 20.31 6.32
CA PHE A 140 -15.52 21.61 6.00
C PHE A 140 -16.05 22.14 4.65
N PRO A 141 -17.29 22.66 4.59
CA PRO A 141 -17.90 23.14 3.35
C PRO A 141 -17.12 24.28 2.66
N GLU A 142 -16.33 25.02 3.45
CA GLU A 142 -15.48 26.12 2.97
C GLU A 142 -14.26 25.65 2.17
N VAL A 143 -13.92 24.33 2.23
CA VAL A 143 -12.75 23.80 1.56
C VAL A 143 -12.94 23.84 0.04
N ARG A 144 -12.10 24.60 -0.63
CA ARG A 144 -12.13 24.73 -2.10
C ARG A 144 -11.75 23.40 -2.75
N LEU A 145 -12.35 23.11 -3.89
CA LEU A 145 -12.09 21.90 -4.70
C LEU A 145 -10.60 21.68 -4.97
N PHE A 146 -9.83 22.77 -5.09
CA PHE A 146 -8.38 22.70 -5.25
C PHE A 146 -7.68 21.87 -4.15
N TRP A 147 -8.08 22.04 -2.88
CA TRP A 147 -7.47 21.28 -1.78
C TRP A 147 -7.81 19.79 -1.80
N LEU A 148 -8.95 19.44 -2.41
CA LEU A 148 -9.34 18.03 -2.59
C LEU A 148 -8.50 17.33 -3.67
N SER A 149 -7.82 18.07 -4.54
CA SER A 149 -6.90 17.48 -5.53
C SER A 149 -5.63 16.93 -4.91
N ILE A 150 -5.20 17.44 -3.74
CA ILE A 150 -3.93 17.04 -3.10
C ILE A 150 -3.92 15.55 -2.74
N PRO A 151 -4.92 14.97 -2.05
CA PRO A 151 -4.97 13.53 -1.78
C PRO A 151 -4.95 12.68 -3.06
N ALA A 152 -5.67 13.12 -4.10
CA ALA A 152 -5.71 12.41 -5.38
C ALA A 152 -4.33 12.40 -6.07
N ILE A 153 -3.62 13.53 -6.07
CA ILE A 153 -2.26 13.64 -6.61
C ILE A 153 -1.29 12.77 -5.80
N ALA A 154 -1.40 12.78 -4.46
CA ALA A 154 -0.56 11.97 -3.59
C ALA A 154 -0.75 10.46 -3.86
N VAL A 155 -2.00 10.00 -4.01
CA VAL A 155 -2.29 8.60 -4.36
C VAL A 155 -1.78 8.24 -5.75
N LEU A 156 -1.94 9.12 -6.74
CA LEU A 156 -1.41 8.90 -8.08
C LEU A 156 0.12 8.77 -8.06
N PHE A 157 0.80 9.67 -7.35
CA PHE A 157 2.24 9.59 -7.14
C PHE A 157 2.64 8.26 -6.49
N ALA A 158 1.97 7.88 -5.40
CA ALA A 158 2.23 6.62 -4.70
C ALA A 158 1.98 5.39 -5.59
N ALA A 159 0.90 5.39 -6.38
CA ALA A 159 0.60 4.31 -7.31
C ALA A 159 1.67 4.17 -8.40
N VAL A 160 2.08 5.28 -9.03
CA VAL A 160 3.14 5.30 -10.04
C VAL A 160 4.48 4.87 -9.43
N PHE A 161 4.81 5.37 -8.25
CA PHE A 161 6.04 4.99 -7.55
C PHE A 161 6.07 3.50 -7.22
N ASN A 162 5.02 2.98 -6.58
CA ASN A 162 4.93 1.56 -6.22
C ASN A 162 4.94 0.65 -7.45
N TRP A 163 4.27 1.05 -8.54
CA TRP A 163 4.32 0.31 -9.81
C TRP A 163 5.75 0.21 -10.35
N ASN A 164 6.47 1.34 -10.42
CA ASN A 164 7.86 1.35 -10.88
C ASN A 164 8.77 0.49 -9.99
N MET A 165 8.57 0.53 -8.67
CA MET A 165 9.34 -0.31 -7.75
C MET A 165 9.04 -1.79 -7.95
N ALA A 166 7.77 -2.17 -8.12
CA ALA A 166 7.38 -3.54 -8.42
C ALA A 166 8.02 -4.06 -9.72
N VAL A 167 8.07 -3.22 -10.78
CA VAL A 167 8.74 -3.56 -12.04
C VAL A 167 10.24 -3.79 -11.83
N ARG A 168 10.92 -2.88 -11.12
CA ARG A 168 12.36 -3.01 -10.82
C ARG A 168 12.67 -4.25 -9.99
N GLU A 169 11.83 -4.53 -8.98
CA GLU A 169 11.95 -5.72 -8.15
C GLU A 169 11.76 -7.00 -8.98
N ALA A 170 10.77 -7.04 -9.86
CA ALA A 170 10.54 -8.16 -10.76
C ALA A 170 11.74 -8.42 -11.68
N GLN A 171 12.33 -7.36 -12.26
CA GLN A 171 13.53 -7.46 -13.09
C GLN A 171 14.73 -7.98 -12.27
N TYR A 172 14.89 -7.50 -11.04
CA TYR A 172 15.93 -7.94 -10.15
C TYR A 172 15.78 -9.43 -9.76
N LEU A 173 14.58 -9.84 -9.36
CA LEU A 173 14.29 -11.24 -9.03
C LEU A 173 14.47 -12.16 -10.24
N ARG A 174 14.11 -11.71 -11.46
CA ARG A 174 14.37 -12.48 -12.69
C ARG A 174 15.87 -12.69 -12.94
N ARG A 175 16.72 -11.70 -12.64
CA ARG A 175 18.17 -11.84 -12.75
C ARG A 175 18.75 -12.81 -11.69
N CYS A 176 18.19 -12.81 -10.47
CA CYS A 176 18.66 -13.65 -9.38
C CYS A 176 18.21 -15.11 -9.49
N PHE A 177 16.97 -15.35 -9.96
CA PHE A 177 16.33 -16.68 -9.93
C PHE A 177 16.05 -17.29 -11.31
N GLY A 178 16.28 -16.55 -12.40
CA GLY A 178 16.20 -17.06 -13.77
C GLY A 178 14.89 -17.77 -14.11
N GLU A 179 14.99 -19.05 -14.48
CA GLU A 179 13.83 -19.85 -14.87
C GLU A 179 12.83 -20.11 -13.73
N GLU A 180 13.29 -20.18 -12.48
CA GLU A 180 12.39 -20.36 -11.33
C GLU A 180 11.42 -19.20 -11.22
N TYR A 181 11.96 -17.96 -11.32
CA TYR A 181 11.11 -16.77 -11.34
C TYR A 181 10.21 -16.71 -12.58
N SER A 182 10.71 -17.12 -13.75
CA SER A 182 9.94 -17.12 -14.99
C SER A 182 8.74 -18.07 -14.91
N ARG A 183 8.93 -19.30 -14.38
CA ARG A 183 7.84 -20.25 -14.12
C ARG A 183 6.80 -19.75 -13.12
N TYR A 184 7.25 -19.02 -12.09
CA TYR A 184 6.36 -18.38 -11.12
C TYR A 184 5.58 -17.25 -11.77
N SER A 185 6.26 -16.36 -12.49
CA SER A 185 5.65 -15.17 -13.09
C SER A 185 4.63 -15.49 -14.19
N SER A 186 4.79 -16.62 -14.89
CA SER A 186 3.83 -17.06 -15.90
C SER A 186 2.49 -17.56 -15.33
N LYS A 187 2.44 -17.88 -14.02
CA LYS A 187 1.26 -18.41 -13.35
C LYS A 187 0.54 -17.39 -12.47
N VAL A 188 1.27 -16.39 -11.96
CA VAL A 188 0.77 -15.48 -10.94
C VAL A 188 0.71 -14.05 -11.48
N PRO A 189 -0.43 -13.34 -11.31
CA PRO A 189 -0.61 -11.95 -11.74
C PRO A 189 0.43 -11.01 -11.14
N PHE A 190 0.72 -9.89 -11.84
CA PHE A 190 1.76 -8.94 -11.43
C PHE A 190 1.42 -8.21 -10.14
N ILE A 191 0.34 -7.41 -10.11
CA ILE A 191 -0.12 -6.68 -8.92
C ILE A 191 -1.57 -7.03 -8.59
N PHE A 192 -2.47 -6.95 -9.57
CA PHE A 192 -3.90 -7.13 -9.34
C PHE A 192 -4.28 -8.62 -9.36
N PRO A 193 -4.79 -9.19 -8.25
CA PRO A 193 -5.05 -10.63 -8.14
C PRO A 193 -6.07 -11.20 -9.14
N LEU A 194 -6.92 -10.33 -9.70
CA LEU A 194 -8.00 -10.72 -10.63
C LEU A 194 -7.58 -10.67 -12.10
N VAL A 195 -6.41 -10.09 -12.40
CA VAL A 195 -5.91 -9.96 -13.77
C VAL A 195 -5.10 -11.21 -14.11
N ARG A 196 -5.51 -11.95 -15.16
CA ARG A 196 -4.72 -13.09 -15.63
C ARG A 196 -3.32 -12.63 -16.04
N PRO A 197 -2.27 -13.43 -15.72
CA PRO A 197 -0.93 -13.09 -16.19
C PRO A 197 -0.95 -13.00 -17.72
N SER A 198 -0.46 -11.90 -18.27
CA SER A 198 -0.16 -11.82 -19.69
C SER A 198 0.89 -12.90 -20.00
N LYS A 199 0.74 -13.64 -21.08
CA LYS A 199 1.82 -14.43 -21.66
C LYS A 199 2.87 -13.40 -22.09
N GLU A 200 3.88 -13.19 -21.25
CA GLU A 200 5.05 -12.42 -21.67
C GLU A 200 5.73 -13.25 -22.77
N ALA A 201 5.75 -12.70 -23.98
CA ALA A 201 6.45 -13.26 -25.12
C ALA A 201 7.96 -13.25 -24.91
#